data_18f0a5fb6b26d1834561171b06ed4826
#
_entry.id   18f0a5fb6b26d1834561171b06ed4826
#
_cell.length_a   1.000
_cell.length_b   1.000
_cell.length_c   1.000
_cell.angle_alpha   90.00
_cell.angle_beta   90.00
_cell.angle_gamma   90.00
#
_symmetry.space_group_name_H-M   'P 1'
#
loop_
_entity.id
_entity.type
_entity.pdbx_description
1 polymer ?
#
loop_
_entity_poly.entity_id
_entity_poly.type
_entity_poly.pdbx_seq_one_letter_code
_entity_poly.pdbx_strand_id
1 'polypeptide(L)'
;MTDPSCLFCRIVRGDIPATILAESDTALAFRDVNPQAPLHALVIPKRHVASLAEAADDPALVGELSRLAVQVAREAGVAESGFRTVVNTGADAGQTVFHLHLHLLAGRPLGWPPG
;
A
#
# COMPACT_ATOMS: atom_id res chain seq x y z
N MET A 1 4.75 -1.92 16.79
CA MET A 1 5.29 -3.27 17.03
C MET A 1 5.33 -4.01 15.69
N THR A 2 6.39 -4.76 15.43
CA THR A 2 6.55 -5.53 14.20
C THR A 2 6.43 -7.03 14.51
N ASP A 3 6.09 -7.79 13.48
CA ASP A 3 5.96 -9.25 13.55
C ASP A 3 7.12 -9.85 12.73
N PRO A 4 8.02 -10.62 13.35
CA PRO A 4 9.19 -11.16 12.65
C PRO A 4 8.82 -12.17 11.54
N SER A 5 7.63 -12.75 11.57
CA SER A 5 7.17 -13.65 10.51
C SER A 5 6.48 -12.93 9.36
N CYS A 6 6.19 -11.64 9.50
CA CYS A 6 5.46 -10.87 8.49
C CYS A 6 6.41 -10.38 7.41
N LEU A 7 6.09 -10.68 6.14
CA LEU A 7 6.86 -10.24 4.99
C LEU A 7 7.04 -8.72 4.97
N PHE A 8 5.96 -7.96 5.20
CA PHE A 8 6.02 -6.50 5.12
C PHE A 8 6.74 -5.89 6.33
N CYS A 9 6.62 -6.48 7.52
CA CYS A 9 7.43 -6.06 8.66
C CYS A 9 8.93 -6.23 8.37
N ARG A 10 9.30 -7.28 7.66
CA ARG A 10 10.69 -7.55 7.27
C ARG A 10 11.18 -6.54 6.23
N ILE A 11 10.29 -6.08 5.34
CA ILE A 11 10.62 -5.00 4.41
C ILE A 11 10.83 -3.68 5.17
N VAL A 12 9.96 -3.38 6.14
CA VAL A 12 10.10 -2.18 6.97
C VAL A 12 11.45 -2.14 7.69
N ARG A 13 11.90 -3.30 8.21
CA ARG A 13 13.19 -3.40 8.90
C ARG A 13 14.40 -3.40 7.94
N GLY A 14 14.17 -3.55 6.63
CA GLY A 14 15.26 -3.66 5.67
C GLY A 14 15.85 -5.07 5.56
N ASP A 15 15.22 -6.08 6.13
CA ASP A 15 15.67 -7.48 6.05
C ASP A 15 15.42 -8.08 4.66
N ILE A 16 14.43 -7.55 3.94
CA ILE A 16 14.10 -7.97 2.58
C ILE A 16 14.18 -6.73 1.69
N PRO A 17 14.90 -6.80 0.56
CA PRO A 17 15.02 -5.65 -0.33
C PRO A 17 13.67 -5.32 -0.99
N ALA A 18 13.43 -4.03 -1.21
CA ALA A 18 12.28 -3.51 -1.93
C ALA A 18 12.66 -2.21 -2.61
N THR A 19 11.98 -1.88 -3.70
CA THR A 19 12.17 -0.59 -4.36
C THR A 19 11.30 0.45 -3.67
N ILE A 20 11.91 1.23 -2.79
CA ILE A 20 11.22 2.25 -1.99
C ILE A 20 10.90 3.45 -2.88
N LEU A 21 9.64 3.88 -2.86
CA LEU A 21 9.16 5.02 -3.63
C LEU A 21 8.98 6.27 -2.77
N ALA A 22 8.55 6.09 -1.52
CA ALA A 22 8.36 7.18 -0.57
C ALA A 22 8.29 6.61 0.83
N GLU A 23 8.50 7.48 1.82
CA GLU A 23 8.49 7.08 3.21
C GLU A 23 8.10 8.27 4.08
N SER A 24 7.37 7.99 5.16
CA SER A 24 7.10 8.94 6.22
C SER A 24 7.44 8.30 7.56
N ASP A 25 7.19 9.00 8.67
CA ASP A 25 7.46 8.45 10.00
C ASP A 25 6.68 7.17 10.27
N THR A 26 5.47 7.05 9.73
CA THR A 26 4.55 5.96 10.05
C THR A 26 4.24 5.03 8.88
N ALA A 27 4.65 5.37 7.66
CA ALA A 27 4.27 4.62 6.47
C ALA A 27 5.43 4.49 5.49
N LEU A 28 5.34 3.46 4.64
CA LEU A 28 6.33 3.14 3.63
C LEU A 28 5.61 2.78 2.34
N ALA A 29 6.07 3.32 1.22
CA ALA A 29 5.57 2.97 -0.11
C ALA A 29 6.67 2.33 -0.93
N PHE A 30 6.39 1.20 -1.58
CA PHE A 30 7.35 0.46 -2.39
C PHE A 30 6.65 -0.20 -3.58
N ARG A 31 7.43 -0.57 -4.60
CA ARG A 31 6.88 -1.20 -5.80
C ARG A 31 6.42 -2.62 -5.50
N ASP A 32 5.26 -2.99 -6.05
CA ASP A 32 4.83 -4.39 -6.07
C ASP A 32 5.73 -5.18 -7.03
N VAL A 33 6.21 -6.34 -6.59
CA VAL A 33 7.08 -7.21 -7.40
C VAL A 33 6.34 -7.92 -8.52
N ASN A 34 4.99 -7.94 -8.46
CA ASN A 34 4.13 -8.52 -9.49
C ASN A 34 3.13 -7.46 -9.95
N PRO A 35 3.59 -6.42 -10.68
CA PRO A 35 2.75 -5.27 -10.98
C PRO A 35 1.59 -5.62 -11.90
N GLN A 36 0.41 -5.08 -11.57
CA GLN A 36 -0.81 -5.23 -12.35
C GLN A 36 -1.14 -3.98 -13.17
N ALA A 37 -0.27 -2.97 -13.11
CA ALA A 37 -0.37 -1.73 -13.86
C ALA A 37 1.03 -1.15 -14.02
N PRO A 38 1.26 -0.20 -14.97
CA PRO A 38 2.58 0.42 -15.13
C PRO A 38 3.13 1.05 -13.86
N LEU A 39 2.27 1.65 -13.03
CA LEU A 39 2.58 1.99 -11.66
C LEU A 39 1.72 1.10 -10.76
N HIS A 40 2.37 0.25 -9.98
CA HIS A 40 1.70 -0.55 -8.95
C HIS A 40 2.57 -0.48 -7.70
N ALA A 41 2.14 0.34 -6.76
CA ALA A 41 2.82 0.53 -5.48
C ALA A 41 1.98 -0.04 -4.35
N LEU A 42 2.66 -0.45 -3.28
CA LEU A 42 2.04 -0.83 -2.01
C LEU A 42 2.40 0.22 -0.98
N VAL A 43 1.41 0.69 -0.24
CA VAL A 43 1.61 1.64 0.86
C VAL A 43 1.20 0.94 2.15
N ILE A 44 2.13 0.84 3.08
CA ILE A 44 1.94 0.06 4.31
C ILE A 44 2.25 0.92 5.54
N PRO A 45 1.59 0.64 6.69
CA PRO A 45 2.05 1.20 7.96
C PRO A 45 3.34 0.51 8.38
N LYS A 46 4.21 1.23 9.06
CA LYS A 46 5.46 0.66 9.59
C LYS A 46 5.18 -0.27 10.76
N ARG A 47 4.19 0.06 11.61
CA ARG A 47 3.77 -0.88 12.64
C ARG A 47 2.88 -1.96 12.06
N HIS A 48 2.92 -3.13 12.62
CA HIS A 48 2.11 -4.25 12.16
C HIS A 48 0.65 -4.05 12.53
N VAL A 49 -0.22 -3.96 11.53
CA VAL A 49 -1.68 -3.96 11.67
C VAL A 49 -2.18 -4.94 10.61
N ALA A 50 -2.99 -5.91 11.01
CA ALA A 50 -3.33 -7.03 10.11
C ALA A 50 -4.18 -6.60 8.91
N SER A 51 -5.13 -5.69 9.09
CA SER A 51 -6.02 -5.26 8.00
C SER A 51 -6.63 -3.89 8.32
N LEU A 52 -7.39 -3.37 7.35
CA LEU A 52 -8.13 -2.14 7.55
C LEU A 52 -9.12 -2.24 8.72
N ALA A 53 -9.69 -3.41 8.94
CA ALA A 53 -10.64 -3.61 10.05
C ALA A 53 -9.97 -3.33 11.41
N GLU A 54 -8.73 -3.78 11.61
CA GLU A 54 -8.00 -3.52 12.85
C GLU A 54 -7.48 -2.08 12.93
N ALA A 55 -7.38 -1.38 11.80
CA ALA A 55 -6.92 0.00 11.76
C ALA A 55 -8.06 1.02 11.95
N ALA A 56 -9.31 0.57 12.08
CA ALA A 56 -10.48 1.46 12.17
C ALA A 56 -10.40 2.43 13.36
N ASP A 57 -9.71 2.04 14.42
CA ASP A 57 -9.55 2.87 15.62
C ASP A 57 -8.41 3.89 15.49
N ASP A 58 -7.69 3.88 14.37
CA ASP A 58 -6.57 4.80 14.11
C ASP A 58 -6.76 5.46 12.74
N PRO A 59 -7.73 6.38 12.61
CA PRO A 59 -7.99 7.03 11.33
C PRO A 59 -6.84 7.86 10.82
N ALA A 60 -5.98 8.38 11.71
CA ALA A 60 -4.79 9.12 11.28
C ALA A 60 -3.83 8.24 10.50
N LEU A 61 -3.66 6.98 10.90
CA LEU A 61 -2.82 6.03 10.18
C LEU A 61 -3.40 5.75 8.79
N VAL A 62 -4.70 5.48 8.69
CA VAL A 62 -5.36 5.24 7.41
C VAL A 62 -5.24 6.46 6.48
N GLY A 63 -5.42 7.66 7.04
CA GLY A 63 -5.23 8.90 6.29
C GLY A 63 -3.80 9.07 5.80
N GLU A 64 -2.81 8.68 6.58
CA GLU A 64 -1.40 8.77 6.18
C GLU A 64 -1.09 7.83 5.01
N LEU A 65 -1.66 6.61 4.99
CA LEU A 65 -1.50 5.71 3.84
C LEU A 65 -2.04 6.35 2.57
N SER A 66 -3.22 6.97 2.64
CA SER A 66 -3.83 7.65 1.50
C SER A 66 -3.00 8.87 1.06
N ARG A 67 -2.51 9.66 2.02
CA ARG A 67 -1.66 10.82 1.72
C ARG A 67 -0.38 10.41 1.01
N LEU A 68 0.28 9.34 1.50
CA LEU A 68 1.51 8.87 0.89
C LEU A 68 1.26 8.32 -0.52
N ALA A 69 0.12 7.65 -0.74
CA ALA A 69 -0.26 7.19 -2.07
C ALA A 69 -0.41 8.36 -3.05
N VAL A 70 -1.04 9.45 -2.63
CA VAL A 70 -1.16 10.65 -3.47
C VAL A 70 0.22 11.25 -3.77
N GLN A 71 1.11 11.29 -2.79
CA GLN A 71 2.47 11.76 -3.00
C GLN A 71 3.19 10.94 -4.08
N VAL A 72 3.11 9.61 -4.00
CA VAL A 72 3.71 8.72 -4.99
C VAL A 72 3.12 8.97 -6.38
N ALA A 73 1.79 9.11 -6.47
CA ALA A 73 1.13 9.38 -7.74
C ALA A 73 1.59 10.70 -8.36
N ARG A 74 1.76 11.74 -7.53
CA ARG A 74 2.26 13.04 -7.99
C ARG A 74 3.70 12.95 -8.47
N GLU A 75 4.55 12.27 -7.71
CA GLU A 75 5.96 12.11 -8.06
C GLU A 75 6.14 11.26 -9.32
N ALA A 76 5.23 10.32 -9.57
CA ALA A 76 5.24 9.50 -10.77
C ALA A 76 4.59 10.18 -11.99
N GLY A 77 4.00 11.37 -11.80
CA GLY A 77 3.37 12.11 -12.89
C GLY A 77 2.02 11.57 -13.34
N VAL A 78 1.33 10.76 -12.50
CA VAL A 78 0.05 10.14 -12.87
C VAL A 78 -1.14 10.70 -12.10
N ALA A 79 -0.92 11.72 -11.25
CA ALA A 79 -2.01 12.24 -10.43
C ALA A 79 -3.13 12.89 -11.25
N GLU A 80 -2.80 13.60 -12.34
CA GLU A 80 -3.80 14.26 -13.18
C GLU A 80 -4.55 13.28 -14.07
N SER A 81 -3.87 12.30 -14.66
CA SER A 81 -4.52 11.30 -15.52
C SER A 81 -5.40 10.36 -14.70
N GLY A 82 -5.06 10.17 -13.44
CA GLY A 82 -5.85 9.40 -12.51
C GLY A 82 -5.16 8.17 -11.99
N PHE A 83 -5.62 7.73 -10.82
CA PHE A 83 -5.11 6.53 -10.18
C PHE A 83 -6.22 5.89 -9.37
N ARG A 84 -6.02 4.63 -9.01
CA ARG A 84 -6.96 3.89 -8.17
C ARG A 84 -6.23 3.39 -6.94
N THR A 85 -6.89 3.50 -5.78
CA THR A 85 -6.40 2.88 -4.56
C THR A 85 -7.33 1.74 -4.17
N VAL A 86 -6.75 0.63 -3.72
CA VAL A 86 -7.50 -0.57 -3.33
C VAL A 86 -6.95 -1.07 -2.01
N VAL A 87 -7.83 -1.33 -1.06
CA VAL A 87 -7.49 -2.00 0.20
C VAL A 87 -8.35 -3.26 0.29
N ASN A 88 -7.71 -4.41 0.26
CA ASN A 88 -8.38 -5.69 0.39
C ASN A 88 -8.39 -6.09 1.87
N THR A 89 -9.57 -6.44 2.40
CA THR A 89 -9.73 -6.86 3.78
C THR A 89 -10.40 -8.23 3.81
N GLY A 90 -9.69 -9.23 4.30
CA GLY A 90 -10.22 -10.57 4.48
C GLY A 90 -10.18 -11.43 3.22
N ALA A 91 -10.60 -12.68 3.37
CA ALA A 91 -10.46 -13.70 2.35
C ALA A 91 -11.28 -13.42 1.08
N ASP A 92 -12.53 -12.97 1.23
CA ASP A 92 -13.40 -12.71 0.07
C ASP A 92 -12.89 -11.56 -0.79
N ALA A 93 -12.14 -10.63 -0.21
CA ALA A 93 -11.52 -9.53 -0.95
C ALA A 93 -10.18 -9.91 -1.55
N GLY A 94 -9.64 -11.09 -1.22
CA GLY A 94 -8.36 -11.55 -1.75
C GLY A 94 -7.15 -11.08 -0.96
N GLN A 95 -7.32 -10.74 0.31
CA GLN A 95 -6.17 -10.40 1.15
C GLN A 95 -5.34 -11.66 1.43
N THR A 96 -4.09 -11.65 1.00
CA THR A 96 -3.17 -12.79 1.18
C THR A 96 -2.03 -12.49 2.15
N VAL A 97 -1.66 -11.23 2.31
CA VAL A 97 -0.66 -10.79 3.30
C VAL A 97 -1.40 -10.04 4.41
N PHE A 98 -1.29 -10.55 5.65
CA PHE A 98 -2.02 -9.98 6.78
C PHE A 98 -1.20 -8.91 7.49
N HIS A 99 -0.85 -7.93 6.72
CA HIS A 99 -0.31 -6.63 7.11
C HIS A 99 -1.00 -5.62 6.21
N LEU A 100 -1.73 -4.69 6.79
CA LEU A 100 -2.50 -3.69 6.05
C LEU A 100 -1.68 -3.10 4.91
N HIS A 101 -2.24 -3.12 3.71
CA HIS A 101 -1.59 -2.47 2.56
C HIS A 101 -2.63 -1.90 1.62
N LEU A 102 -2.30 -0.74 1.09
CA LEU A 102 -3.09 -0.03 0.11
C LEU A 102 -2.36 -0.17 -1.23
N HIS A 103 -3.05 -0.73 -2.23
CA HIS A 103 -2.53 -0.77 -3.59
C HIS A 103 -2.77 0.57 -4.26
N LEU A 104 -1.75 1.09 -4.93
CA LEU A 104 -1.86 2.25 -5.80
C LEU A 104 -1.62 1.76 -7.23
N LEU A 105 -2.61 1.94 -8.10
CA LEU A 105 -2.59 1.47 -9.48
C LEU A 105 -2.80 2.65 -10.41
N ALA A 106 -1.91 2.81 -11.39
CA ALA A 106 -1.99 3.91 -12.34
C ALA A 106 -1.17 3.63 -13.59
N GLY A 107 -1.24 4.54 -14.56
CA GLY A 107 -0.44 4.47 -15.77
C GLY A 107 -1.17 3.88 -16.96
N ARG A 108 -2.42 3.50 -16.79
CA ARG A 108 -3.33 3.06 -17.85
C ARG A 108 -4.78 3.24 -17.39
N PRO A 109 -5.75 3.25 -18.32
CA PRO A 109 -7.15 3.19 -17.93
C PRO A 109 -7.45 1.91 -17.16
N LEU A 110 -8.23 2.03 -16.10
CA LEU A 110 -8.66 0.93 -15.25
C LEU A 110 -10.17 0.76 -15.41
N GLY A 111 -10.61 -0.48 -15.49
CA GLY A 111 -11.98 -0.78 -15.80
C GLY A 111 -12.93 -0.69 -14.62
N TRP A 112 -14.22 -0.76 -14.93
CA TRP A 112 -15.29 -0.85 -13.97
C TRP A 112 -16.28 -1.93 -14.42
N PRO A 113 -16.78 -2.83 -13.57
CA PRO A 113 -16.57 -2.89 -12.10
C PRO A 113 -15.14 -3.25 -11.70
N PRO A 114 -14.75 -2.92 -10.44
CA PRO A 114 -13.36 -3.04 -10.01
C PRO A 114 -12.90 -4.47 -9.69
N GLY A 115 -13.80 -5.40 -9.68
CA GLY A 115 -13.46 -6.79 -9.36
C GLY A 115 -14.27 -7.83 -10.05
#